data_e5c64859a5cd3c9ecdf9f1edee79b4c5
#
_entry.id   e5c64859a5cd3c9ecdf9f1edee79b4c5
#
_cell.length_a   1.000
_cell.length_b   1.000
_cell.length_c   1.000
_cell.angle_alpha   90.00
_cell.angle_beta   90.00
_cell.angle_gamma   90.00
#
_symmetry.space_group_name_H-M   'P 1'
#
loop_
_entity.id
_entity.type
_entity.pdbx_description
1 polymer ?
#
loop_
_entity_poly.entity_id
_entity_poly.type
_entity_poly.pdbx_seq_one_letter_code
_entity_poly.pdbx_strand_id
1 'polypeptide(L)'
;MININHVTLVGRLTKDVELRKTNSNTSVCSFTVACDRRFQSQQPGAQTADFINCIAWRQSADFLSKYANKGTIVSVEGRIQTRSYDGQNGKVYVTEVVADSVQIISNRNGAGSEVSYQNNQTFTPSAEATYGDNSMDDDFSNTPSLDISSDDLPFYWY
;
A
#
# COMPACT_ATOMS: atom_id res chain seq x y z
N MET A 1 13.77 -27.38 3.62
CA MET A 1 12.61 -26.96 2.81
C MET A 1 12.38 -25.48 3.09
N ILE A 2 12.44 -24.62 2.08
CA ILE A 2 12.22 -23.17 2.24
C ILE A 2 10.77 -22.90 1.89
N ASN A 3 10.00 -22.32 2.81
CA ASN A 3 8.61 -21.97 2.61
C ASN A 3 8.45 -20.46 2.78
N ILE A 4 7.91 -19.79 1.76
CA ILE A 4 7.58 -18.38 1.80
C ILE A 4 6.07 -18.25 1.63
N ASN A 5 5.42 -17.57 2.56
CA ASN A 5 4.01 -17.22 2.50
C ASN A 5 3.88 -15.79 3.03
N HIS A 6 3.96 -14.83 2.13
CA HIS A 6 3.94 -13.40 2.45
C HIS A 6 3.05 -12.67 1.46
N VAL A 7 2.20 -11.78 1.97
CA VAL A 7 1.26 -10.97 1.21
C VAL A 7 1.34 -9.54 1.69
N THR A 8 1.41 -8.61 0.75
CA THR A 8 1.26 -7.18 1.02
C THR A 8 0.08 -6.65 0.20
N LEU A 9 -0.88 -6.04 0.87
CA LEU A 9 -2.07 -5.45 0.26
C LEU A 9 -2.13 -3.96 0.59
N VAL A 10 -2.47 -3.15 -0.40
CA VAL A 10 -2.86 -1.76 -0.20
C VAL A 10 -4.21 -1.55 -0.83
N GLY A 11 -5.17 -1.09 -0.05
CA GLY A 11 -6.54 -0.92 -0.54
C GLY A 11 -7.46 -0.25 0.47
N ARG A 12 -8.75 -0.18 0.13
CA ARG A 12 -9.78 0.47 0.95
C ARG A 12 -10.57 -0.53 1.77
N LEU A 13 -10.87 -0.16 3.00
CA LEU A 13 -11.83 -0.89 3.83
C LEU A 13 -13.24 -0.75 3.24
N THR A 14 -13.92 -1.87 3.05
CA THR A 14 -15.27 -1.91 2.48
C THR A 14 -16.36 -1.60 3.52
N LYS A 15 -16.07 -1.85 4.80
CA LYS A 15 -16.96 -1.66 5.96
C LYS A 15 -16.15 -1.15 7.17
N ASP A 16 -16.86 -0.67 8.18
CA ASP A 16 -16.28 -0.37 9.48
C ASP A 16 -15.77 -1.66 10.13
N VAL A 17 -14.71 -1.54 10.90
CA VAL A 17 -14.04 -2.68 11.55
C VAL A 17 -14.68 -2.96 12.90
N GLU A 18 -15.27 -4.15 13.04
CA GLU A 18 -15.87 -4.60 14.31
C GLU A 18 -14.87 -5.42 15.12
N LEU A 19 -14.54 -4.92 16.30
CA LEU A 19 -13.71 -5.63 17.27
C LEU A 19 -14.53 -6.71 17.97
N ARG A 20 -14.01 -7.91 18.04
CA ARG A 20 -14.55 -9.02 18.79
C ARG A 20 -13.52 -9.56 19.78
N LYS A 21 -14.00 -10.18 20.84
CA LYS A 21 -13.15 -10.89 21.80
C LYS A 21 -13.41 -12.39 21.65
N THR A 22 -12.32 -13.15 21.64
CA THR A 22 -12.41 -14.62 21.74
C THR A 22 -12.72 -15.05 23.17
N ASN A 23 -13.01 -16.34 23.38
CA ASN A 23 -13.22 -16.91 24.70
C ASN A 23 -11.99 -16.73 25.63
N SER A 24 -10.80 -16.60 25.04
CA SER A 24 -9.54 -16.30 25.74
C SER A 24 -9.30 -14.80 25.93
N ASN A 25 -10.32 -13.96 25.73
CA ASN A 25 -10.25 -12.50 25.84
C ASN A 25 -9.24 -11.83 24.87
N THR A 26 -8.88 -12.52 23.78
CA THR A 26 -7.99 -11.96 22.74
C THR A 26 -8.79 -11.16 21.74
N SER A 27 -8.34 -9.94 21.42
CA SER A 27 -8.91 -9.08 20.40
C SER A 27 -8.73 -9.68 19.01
N VAL A 28 -9.79 -9.70 18.21
CA VAL A 28 -9.79 -10.13 16.81
C VAL A 28 -10.78 -9.29 16.03
N CYS A 29 -10.46 -8.99 14.80
CA CYS A 29 -11.39 -8.37 13.85
C CYS A 29 -11.25 -8.98 12.46
N SER A 30 -12.37 -9.09 11.76
CA SER A 30 -12.43 -9.47 10.34
C SER A 30 -12.81 -8.26 9.53
N PHE A 31 -12.10 -8.02 8.44
CA PHE A 31 -12.35 -6.90 7.54
C PHE A 31 -12.06 -7.30 6.10
N THR A 32 -12.58 -6.54 5.15
CA THR A 32 -12.36 -6.78 3.72
C THR A 32 -11.68 -5.57 3.12
N VAL A 33 -10.59 -5.81 2.41
CA VAL A 33 -9.83 -4.80 1.67
C VAL A 33 -10.19 -4.90 0.20
N ALA A 34 -10.64 -3.79 -0.39
CA ALA A 34 -10.84 -3.65 -1.82
C ALA A 34 -9.54 -3.14 -2.45
N CYS A 35 -8.93 -3.95 -3.28
CA CYS A 35 -7.74 -3.64 -4.05
C CYS A 35 -8.13 -3.44 -5.52
N ASP A 36 -7.88 -2.25 -6.07
CA ASP A 36 -8.19 -1.95 -7.46
C ASP A 36 -7.32 -2.80 -8.40
N ARG A 37 -7.93 -3.33 -9.45
CA ARG A 37 -7.21 -4.10 -10.46
C ARG A 37 -6.43 -3.18 -11.38
N ARG A 38 -5.18 -3.54 -11.64
CA ARG A 38 -4.29 -2.79 -12.54
C ARG A 38 -4.84 -2.69 -13.96
N PHE A 39 -5.46 -3.77 -14.43
CA PHE A 39 -6.11 -3.83 -15.74
C PHE A 39 -7.60 -4.01 -15.55
N GLN A 40 -8.37 -3.03 -16.00
CA GLN A 40 -9.81 -3.07 -15.94
C GLN A 40 -10.35 -3.49 -17.31
N SER A 41 -11.26 -4.44 -17.33
CA SER A 41 -12.00 -4.78 -18.54
C SER A 41 -12.93 -3.63 -18.89
N GLN A 42 -13.00 -3.24 -20.18
CA GLN A 42 -13.91 -2.19 -20.65
C GLN A 42 -15.37 -2.67 -20.79
N GLN A 43 -15.65 -3.92 -20.43
CA GLN A 43 -17.00 -4.46 -20.51
C GLN A 43 -17.89 -3.86 -19.41
N PRO A 44 -19.13 -3.45 -19.73
CA PRO A 44 -20.08 -2.97 -18.73
C PRO A 44 -20.33 -4.05 -17.65
N GLY A 45 -20.18 -3.66 -16.36
CA GLY A 45 -20.37 -4.59 -15.23
C GLY A 45 -19.13 -5.41 -14.85
N ALA A 46 -17.99 -5.21 -15.50
CA ALA A 46 -16.76 -5.90 -15.12
C ALA A 46 -16.30 -5.50 -13.70
N GLN A 47 -15.82 -6.48 -12.94
CA GLN A 47 -15.27 -6.24 -11.61
C GLN A 47 -13.96 -5.47 -11.71
N THR A 48 -13.91 -4.30 -11.08
CA THR A 48 -12.76 -3.38 -11.11
C THR A 48 -11.83 -3.53 -9.93
N ALA A 49 -12.26 -4.21 -8.88
CA ALA A 49 -11.51 -4.42 -7.66
C ALA A 49 -11.62 -5.87 -7.17
N ASP A 50 -10.59 -6.33 -6.49
CA ASP A 50 -10.58 -7.60 -5.76
C ASP A 50 -10.88 -7.34 -4.29
N PHE A 51 -11.82 -8.12 -3.74
CA PHE A 51 -12.26 -8.03 -2.35
C PHE A 51 -11.60 -9.15 -1.54
N ILE A 52 -10.61 -8.79 -0.74
CA ILE A 52 -9.77 -9.73 -0.01
C ILE A 52 -10.16 -9.72 1.46
N ASN A 53 -10.55 -10.89 1.98
CA ASN A 53 -10.88 -11.04 3.39
C ASN A 53 -9.60 -11.15 4.21
N CYS A 54 -9.53 -10.33 5.26
CA CYS A 54 -8.40 -10.24 6.17
C CYS A 54 -8.87 -10.43 7.61
N ILE A 55 -7.98 -10.96 8.43
CA ILE A 55 -8.14 -11.10 9.88
C ILE A 55 -6.96 -10.43 10.58
N ALA A 56 -7.23 -9.58 11.57
CA ALA A 56 -6.21 -9.03 12.45
C ALA A 56 -6.44 -9.46 13.89
N TRP A 57 -5.35 -9.62 14.64
CA TRP A 57 -5.33 -10.09 16.02
C TRP A 57 -4.68 -9.08 16.94
N ARG A 58 -5.06 -9.13 18.23
CA ARG A 58 -4.41 -8.38 19.31
C ARG A 58 -4.30 -6.88 19.00
N GLN A 59 -3.11 -6.32 19.05
CA GLN A 59 -2.86 -4.89 18.86
C GLN A 59 -3.31 -4.38 17.48
N SER A 60 -3.13 -5.16 16.42
CA SER A 60 -3.57 -4.79 15.07
C SER A 60 -5.10 -4.70 14.98
N ALA A 61 -5.83 -5.58 15.68
CA ALA A 61 -7.28 -5.53 15.76
C ALA A 61 -7.77 -4.32 16.56
N ASP A 62 -7.15 -4.04 17.70
CA ASP A 62 -7.47 -2.87 18.54
C ASP A 62 -7.16 -1.56 17.80
N PHE A 63 -6.04 -1.51 17.07
CA PHE A 63 -5.65 -0.36 16.26
C PHE A 63 -6.66 -0.06 15.15
N LEU A 64 -7.01 -1.09 14.36
CA LEU A 64 -7.97 -0.94 13.26
C LEU A 64 -9.34 -0.50 13.76
N SER A 65 -9.86 -1.12 14.83
CA SER A 65 -11.19 -0.79 15.36
C SER A 65 -11.28 0.63 15.89
N LYS A 66 -10.16 1.19 16.35
CA LYS A 66 -10.11 2.54 16.93
C LYS A 66 -9.92 3.64 15.89
N TYR A 67 -9.16 3.37 14.84
CA TYR A 67 -8.69 4.41 13.92
C TYR A 67 -9.16 4.22 12.47
N ALA A 68 -9.65 3.05 12.10
CA ALA A 68 -10.04 2.74 10.72
C ALA A 68 -11.54 2.61 10.57
N ASN A 69 -12.10 3.34 9.59
CA ASN A 69 -13.51 3.32 9.23
C ASN A 69 -13.68 2.88 7.77
N LYS A 70 -14.92 2.64 7.34
CA LYS A 70 -15.24 2.38 5.94
C LYS A 70 -14.62 3.43 5.01
N GLY A 71 -13.87 2.96 4.01
CA GLY A 71 -13.19 3.80 3.01
C GLY A 71 -11.79 4.25 3.41
N THR A 72 -11.31 3.96 4.62
CA THR A 72 -9.92 4.17 5.03
C THR A 72 -8.99 3.36 4.14
N ILE A 73 -7.90 3.95 3.66
CA ILE A 73 -6.86 3.24 2.92
C ILE A 73 -5.86 2.67 3.93
N VAL A 74 -5.69 1.36 3.84
CA VAL A 74 -4.79 0.61 4.72
C VAL A 74 -3.74 -0.16 3.91
N SER A 75 -2.55 -0.32 4.49
CA SER A 75 -1.56 -1.31 4.09
C SER A 75 -1.63 -2.47 5.06
N VAL A 76 -1.73 -3.68 4.54
CA VAL A 76 -1.78 -4.92 5.30
C VAL A 76 -0.64 -5.81 4.85
N GLU A 77 0.22 -6.19 5.76
CA GLU A 77 1.25 -7.20 5.57
C GLU A 77 0.91 -8.43 6.39
N GLY A 78 1.05 -9.59 5.79
CA GLY A 78 0.68 -10.84 6.45
C GLY A 78 0.90 -12.06 5.58
N ARG A 79 0.14 -13.10 5.85
CA ARG A 79 0.21 -14.39 5.15
C ARG A 79 -1.17 -14.90 4.78
N ILE A 80 -1.25 -15.68 3.72
CA ILE A 80 -2.47 -16.41 3.35
C ILE A 80 -2.64 -17.57 4.32
N GLN A 81 -3.85 -17.73 4.82
CA GLN A 81 -4.25 -18.88 5.63
C GLN A 81 -5.54 -19.47 5.09
N THR A 82 -5.58 -20.80 5.01
CA THR A 82 -6.79 -21.53 4.66
C THR A 82 -7.31 -22.26 5.88
N ARG A 83 -8.64 -22.29 6.02
CA ARG A 83 -9.33 -23.08 7.04
C ARG A 83 -10.59 -23.68 6.45
N SER A 84 -11.07 -24.74 7.06
CA SER A 84 -12.35 -25.33 6.69
C SER A 84 -13.22 -25.54 7.94
N TYR A 85 -14.51 -25.43 7.77
CA TYR A 85 -15.51 -25.74 8.79
C TYR A 85 -16.72 -26.46 8.17
N ASP A 86 -17.44 -27.20 8.98
CA ASP A 86 -18.64 -27.90 8.53
C ASP A 86 -19.80 -26.91 8.55
N GLY A 87 -20.30 -26.54 7.36
CA GLY A 87 -21.47 -25.70 7.16
C GLY A 87 -22.74 -26.56 7.00
N GLN A 88 -23.92 -25.92 6.95
CA GLN A 88 -25.21 -26.63 6.82
C GLN A 88 -25.29 -27.45 5.52
N ASN A 89 -24.61 -27.06 4.45
CA ASN A 89 -24.63 -27.71 3.14
C ASN A 89 -23.33 -28.44 2.80
N GLY A 90 -22.50 -28.79 3.80
CA GLY A 90 -21.23 -29.46 3.60
C GLY A 90 -20.03 -28.63 4.04
N LYS A 91 -18.82 -29.11 3.72
CA LYS A 91 -17.56 -28.50 4.13
C LYS A 91 -17.29 -27.20 3.37
N VAL A 92 -17.11 -26.12 4.11
CA VAL A 92 -16.80 -24.79 3.58
C VAL A 92 -15.30 -24.53 3.75
N TYR A 93 -14.64 -24.16 2.67
CA TYR A 93 -13.24 -23.75 2.66
C TYR A 93 -13.16 -22.22 2.61
N VAL A 94 -12.36 -21.65 3.50
CA VAL A 94 -12.14 -20.21 3.56
C VAL A 94 -10.66 -19.94 3.34
N THR A 95 -10.37 -18.99 2.46
CA THR A 95 -9.03 -18.44 2.26
C THR A 95 -9.03 -16.99 2.72
N GLU A 96 -8.17 -16.64 3.64
CA GLU A 96 -8.10 -15.31 4.22
C GLU A 96 -6.65 -14.89 4.44
N VAL A 97 -6.38 -13.59 4.55
CA VAL A 97 -5.07 -13.04 4.91
C VAL A 97 -5.04 -12.77 6.40
N VAL A 98 -4.13 -13.40 7.10
CA VAL A 98 -3.85 -13.10 8.50
C VAL A 98 -2.84 -11.97 8.54
N ALA A 99 -3.27 -10.80 9.05
CA ALA A 99 -2.45 -9.62 9.14
C ALA A 99 -1.45 -9.73 10.29
N ASP A 100 -0.18 -9.61 9.97
CA ASP A 100 0.91 -9.51 10.94
C ASP A 100 1.19 -8.03 11.29
N SER A 101 1.06 -7.13 10.30
CA SER A 101 1.18 -5.67 10.44
C SER A 101 0.08 -4.95 9.66
N VAL A 102 -0.43 -3.85 10.21
CA VAL A 102 -1.39 -2.98 9.53
C VAL A 102 -1.05 -1.53 9.76
N GLN A 103 -1.11 -0.74 8.68
CA GLN A 103 -0.87 0.71 8.72
C GLN A 103 -2.01 1.44 8.02
N ILE A 104 -2.42 2.59 8.56
CA ILE A 104 -3.37 3.49 7.92
C ILE A 104 -2.58 4.48 7.07
N ILE A 105 -2.84 4.47 5.76
CA ILE A 105 -2.20 5.38 4.79
C ILE A 105 -3.00 6.67 4.68
N SER A 106 -4.33 6.59 4.60
CA SER A 106 -5.20 7.75 4.48
C SER A 106 -6.56 7.46 5.10
N ASN A 107 -7.06 8.41 5.88
CA ASN A 107 -8.38 8.35 6.48
C ASN A 107 -9.33 9.30 5.74
N ARG A 108 -10.48 8.82 5.28
CA ARG A 108 -11.46 9.62 4.53
C ARG A 108 -12.14 10.71 5.36
N ASN A 109 -12.10 10.61 6.70
CA ASN A 109 -12.71 11.55 7.63
C ASN A 109 -11.78 12.69 8.06
N GLY A 110 -10.55 12.74 7.56
CA GLY A 110 -9.66 13.88 7.70
C GLY A 110 -10.00 14.91 6.63
N ALA A 111 -10.84 15.89 6.94
CA ALA A 111 -10.78 17.17 6.26
C ALA A 111 -9.32 17.59 6.22
N GLY A 112 -8.78 17.79 5.00
CA GLY A 112 -7.47 18.33 4.67
C GLY A 112 -6.58 18.77 5.83
N SER A 113 -5.88 17.84 6.44
CA SER A 113 -4.56 18.16 6.95
C SER A 113 -3.64 18.04 5.75
N GLU A 114 -3.61 19.08 4.93
CA GLU A 114 -2.40 19.43 4.24
C GLU A 114 -1.30 19.42 5.29
N VAL A 115 -0.44 18.42 5.21
CA VAL A 115 0.86 18.52 5.86
C VAL A 115 1.56 19.64 5.11
N SER A 116 1.32 20.88 5.54
CA SER A 116 2.15 21.99 5.12
C SER A 116 3.53 21.68 5.69
N TYR A 117 4.41 21.20 4.83
CA TYR A 117 5.84 21.30 5.04
C TYR A 117 6.13 22.80 5.11
N GLN A 118 5.97 23.38 6.30
CA GLN A 118 6.57 24.66 6.59
C GLN A 118 8.08 24.44 6.60
N ASN A 119 8.63 24.53 5.41
CA ASN A 119 10.05 24.71 5.22
C ASN A 119 10.39 26.12 5.69
N ASN A 120 10.47 26.29 7.02
CA ASN A 120 10.89 27.52 7.66
C ASN A 120 12.42 27.58 7.63
N GLN A 121 12.98 27.66 6.42
CA GLN A 121 14.33 28.14 6.18
C GLN A 121 14.22 29.23 5.12
N THR A 122 13.84 30.43 5.57
CA THR A 122 14.18 31.66 4.89
C THR A 122 15.71 31.78 4.93
N PHE A 123 16.36 31.28 3.88
CA PHE A 123 17.73 31.61 3.59
C PHE A 123 17.71 33.02 3.02
N THR A 124 17.95 34.01 3.88
CA THR A 124 18.33 35.34 3.45
C THR A 124 19.77 35.26 2.98
N PRO A 125 20.06 35.48 1.69
CA PRO A 125 21.47 35.67 1.29
C PRO A 125 21.92 37.01 1.80
N SER A 126 22.80 37.00 2.78
CA SER A 126 23.58 38.20 3.17
C SER A 126 24.47 38.57 2.01
N ALA A 127 24.34 39.81 1.57
CA ALA A 127 25.18 40.42 0.56
C ALA A 127 26.63 40.53 1.05
N GLU A 128 27.51 40.57 0.07
CA GLU A 128 28.94 40.93 0.11
C GLU A 128 29.95 39.82 0.37
N ALA A 129 30.37 39.20 -0.75
CA ALA A 129 31.80 38.93 -0.96
C ALA A 129 32.12 39.01 -2.47
N THR A 130 32.70 40.10 -2.84
CA THR A 130 33.38 40.36 -4.11
C THR A 130 34.56 39.38 -4.24
N TYR A 131 34.55 38.48 -5.19
CA TYR A 131 35.79 37.82 -5.68
C TYR A 131 35.68 37.54 -7.18
N GLY A 132 36.52 38.23 -7.92
CA GLY A 132 37.47 37.78 -8.92
C GLY A 132 36.95 36.91 -10.06
N ASP A 133 36.87 37.57 -11.19
CA ASP A 133 36.99 37.04 -12.55
C ASP A 133 38.00 35.89 -12.63
N ASN A 134 37.52 34.68 -12.93
CA ASN A 134 38.29 33.63 -13.54
C ASN A 134 37.39 32.89 -14.52
N SER A 135 37.50 33.30 -15.77
CA SER A 135 37.06 32.55 -16.93
C SER A 135 37.70 31.17 -16.95
N MET A 136 36.90 30.14 -16.70
CA MET A 136 37.22 28.78 -17.13
C MET A 136 36.08 28.35 -18.06
N ASP A 137 36.46 28.22 -19.33
CA ASP A 137 35.70 27.60 -20.39
C ASP A 137 35.44 26.12 -20.00
N ASP A 138 34.21 25.79 -19.56
CA ASP A 138 33.77 24.41 -19.43
C ASP A 138 33.19 23.95 -20.75
N ASP A 139 34.06 23.29 -21.51
CA ASP A 139 33.75 22.53 -22.71
C ASP A 139 32.97 21.23 -22.33
N PHE A 140 31.63 21.30 -22.18
CA PHE A 140 30.74 20.15 -22.01
C PHE A 140 30.12 19.68 -23.31
N SER A 141 30.76 19.93 -24.46
CA SER A 141 30.20 19.56 -25.76
C SER A 141 30.54 18.14 -26.23
N ASN A 142 31.02 17.24 -25.37
CA ASN A 142 31.39 15.89 -25.80
C ASN A 142 30.88 14.78 -24.87
N THR A 143 29.58 14.70 -24.66
CA THR A 143 28.96 13.49 -24.15
C THR A 143 28.54 12.61 -25.34
N PRO A 144 29.06 11.39 -25.49
CA PRO A 144 28.60 10.47 -26.52
C PRO A 144 27.14 10.12 -26.25
N SER A 145 26.26 10.40 -27.22
CA SER A 145 24.89 9.92 -27.19
C SER A 145 24.90 8.41 -27.31
N LEU A 146 24.35 7.71 -26.30
CA LEU A 146 24.08 6.28 -26.38
C LEU A 146 22.91 6.06 -27.34
N ASP A 147 23.22 5.60 -28.54
CA ASP A 147 22.24 5.18 -29.52
C ASP A 147 21.83 3.74 -29.17
N ILE A 148 20.70 3.59 -28.45
CA ILE A 148 20.13 2.30 -28.10
C ILE A 148 19.23 1.89 -29.27
N SER A 149 19.70 0.99 -30.13
CA SER A 149 18.90 0.43 -31.20
C SER A 149 17.86 -0.52 -30.60
N SER A 150 16.67 -0.60 -31.22
CA SER A 150 15.53 -1.42 -30.77
C SER A 150 15.83 -2.95 -30.79
N ASP A 151 16.97 -3.37 -31.31
CA ASP A 151 17.37 -4.78 -31.39
C ASP A 151 18.10 -5.29 -30.11
N ASP A 152 18.43 -4.42 -29.16
CA ASP A 152 19.13 -4.77 -27.92
C ASP A 152 18.18 -5.12 -26.75
N LEU A 153 16.87 -5.21 -26.98
CA LEU A 153 15.90 -5.57 -25.94
C LEU A 153 15.66 -7.09 -25.90
N PRO A 154 16.01 -7.78 -24.81
CA PRO A 154 15.98 -9.24 -24.73
C PRO A 154 14.61 -9.86 -24.46
N PHE A 155 13.49 -9.19 -24.78
CA PHE A 155 12.15 -9.68 -24.45
C PHE A 155 11.32 -9.94 -25.71
N TYR A 156 11.33 -11.21 -26.17
CA TYR A 156 10.28 -11.74 -27.03
C TYR A 156 9.14 -12.28 -26.18
N TRP A 157 7.95 -11.74 -26.34
CA TRP A 157 6.72 -12.31 -25.80
C TRP A 157 6.15 -13.30 -26.83
N TYR A 158 6.08 -14.56 -26.43
CA TYR A 158 5.21 -15.54 -27.05
C TYR A 158 3.87 -15.56 -26.34
#